data_63352de73d082da4b862fbb6f3f311dc
#
_entry.id   63352de73d082da4b862fbb6f3f311dc
#
_cell.length_a   1.000
_cell.length_b   1.000
_cell.length_c   1.000
_cell.angle_alpha   90.00
_cell.angle_beta   90.00
_cell.angle_gamma   90.00
#
_symmetry.space_group_name_H-M   'P 1'
#
loop_
_entity.id
_entity.type
_entity.pdbx_description
1 polymer ?
#
loop_
_entity_poly.entity_id
_entity_poly.type
_entity_poly.pdbx_seq_one_letter_code
_entity_poly.pdbx_strand_id
1 'polypeptide(L)' 'MNDDEAKKSKWELCEVGMFRLPGIVYEEGALTEEEHQARVEWAKTCNCGKPMTDRLWSFRNQNQRDMFILRWS' A
#
# COMPACT_ATOMS: atom_id res chain seq x y z
N MET A 1 17.30 9.13 -16.31
CA MET A 1 17.01 9.02 -15.93
C MET A 1 16.56 8.61 -15.25
N ASN A 2 16.06 8.47 -15.01
CA ASN A 2 15.79 8.12 -14.14
C ASN A 2 14.89 7.08 -14.02
N ASP A 3 15.11 5.92 -14.33
CA ASP A 3 14.34 4.75 -14.21
C ASP A 3 14.07 4.42 -12.78
N ASP A 4 14.98 4.77 -11.92
CA ASP A 4 14.79 4.54 -10.50
C ASP A 4 13.61 5.26 -9.95
N GLU A 5 13.42 6.46 -10.41
CA GLU A 5 12.29 7.23 -9.95
C GLU A 5 11.00 6.63 -10.43
N ALA A 6 10.97 6.16 -11.65
CA ALA A 6 9.77 5.55 -12.18
C ALA A 6 9.40 4.32 -11.38
N LYS A 7 10.39 3.57 -10.94
CA LYS A 7 10.09 2.38 -10.17
C LYS A 7 9.59 2.69 -8.80
N LYS A 8 10.07 3.78 -8.21
CA LYS A 8 9.72 4.08 -6.85
C LYS A 8 8.34 4.66 -6.71
N SER A 9 7.87 5.33 -7.72
CA SER A 9 6.64 6.09 -7.58
C SER A 9 5.45 5.32 -8.06
N LYS A 10 5.28 4.16 -7.50
CA LYS A 10 4.15 3.33 -7.87
C LYS A 10 2.96 3.51 -6.94
N TRP A 11 3.11 4.32 -5.93
CA TRP A 11 2.03 4.53 -4.98
C TRP A 11 2.12 5.94 -4.41
N GLU A 12 1.00 6.38 -3.85
CA GLU A 12 0.93 7.70 -3.22
C GLU A 12 0.23 7.58 -1.89
N LEU A 13 0.56 8.48 -0.99
CA LEU A 13 -0.14 8.58 0.28
C LEU A 13 -1.52 9.15 0.06
N CYS A 14 -2.48 8.66 0.84
CA CYS A 14 -3.83 9.16 0.73
C CYS A 14 -4.56 8.95 2.06
N GLU A 15 -5.80 9.42 2.10
CA GLU A 15 -6.69 9.20 3.24
C GLU A 15 -7.88 8.42 2.74
N VAL A 16 -8.37 7.52 3.60
CA VAL A 16 -9.41 6.58 3.19
C VAL A 16 -10.61 6.73 4.09
N GLY A 17 -11.76 6.87 3.47
CA GLY A 17 -13.02 6.83 4.17
C GLY A 17 -13.37 8.09 4.89
N MET A 18 -14.50 8.03 5.58
CA MET A 18 -15.05 9.17 6.28
C MET A 18 -14.14 9.64 7.39
N PHE A 19 -13.45 8.72 8.03
CA PHE A 19 -12.57 9.05 9.15
C PHE A 19 -11.16 9.40 8.72
N ARG A 20 -10.92 9.45 7.41
CA ARG A 20 -9.62 9.83 6.85
C ARG A 20 -8.49 8.99 7.41
N LEU A 21 -8.68 7.70 7.38
CA LEU A 21 -7.64 6.78 7.83
C LEU A 21 -6.44 6.88 6.92
N PRO A 22 -5.23 6.69 7.47
CA PRO A 22 -4.05 6.67 6.61
C PRO A 22 -4.17 5.58 5.55
N GLY A 23 -3.72 5.88 4.36
CA GLY A 23 -3.80 4.92 3.29
C GLY A 23 -2.75 5.16 2.24
N ILE A 24 -2.64 4.20 1.32
CA ILE A 24 -1.85 4.36 0.12
C ILE A 24 -2.68 3.87 -1.04
N VAL A 25 -2.42 4.46 -2.20
CA VAL A 25 -3.07 4.03 -3.42
C VAL A 25 -1.99 3.76 -4.46
N TYR A 26 -2.07 2.60 -5.08
CA TYR A 26 -1.13 2.23 -6.13
C TYR A 26 -1.64 2.69 -7.48
N GLU A 27 -0.71 2.99 -8.37
CA GLU A 27 -1.07 3.29 -9.74
C GLU A 27 -1.63 2.04 -10.40
N GLU A 28 -2.46 2.26 -11.40
CA GLU A 28 -3.03 1.16 -12.14
C GLU A 28 -1.90 0.35 -12.77
N GLY A 29 -1.94 -0.95 -12.57
CA GLY A 29 -0.91 -1.82 -13.13
C GLY A 29 0.39 -1.86 -12.36
N ALA A 30 0.46 -1.16 -11.23
CA ALA A 30 1.69 -1.12 -10.45
C ALA A 30 2.04 -2.46 -9.83
N LEU A 31 1.02 -3.25 -9.51
CA LEU A 31 1.23 -4.54 -8.86
C LEU A 31 0.67 -5.65 -9.74
N THR A 32 1.41 -6.73 -9.83
CA THR A 32 0.86 -7.96 -10.39
C THR A 32 -0.06 -8.57 -9.35
N GLU A 33 -0.85 -9.53 -9.78
CA GLU A 33 -1.73 -10.22 -8.86
C GLU A 33 -0.94 -10.92 -7.76
N GLU A 34 0.18 -11.50 -8.12
CA GLU A 34 1.04 -12.16 -7.15
C GLU A 34 1.58 -11.19 -6.12
N GLU A 35 2.01 -10.03 -6.60
CA GLU A 35 2.52 -9.02 -5.69
C GLU A 35 1.44 -8.53 -4.74
N HIS A 36 0.26 -8.33 -5.27
CA HIS A 36 -0.86 -7.90 -4.44
C HIS A 36 -1.18 -8.97 -3.39
N GLN A 37 -1.24 -10.22 -3.81
CA GLN A 37 -1.57 -11.31 -2.91
C GLN A 37 -0.53 -11.47 -1.81
N ALA A 38 0.75 -11.30 -2.16
CA ALA A 38 1.80 -11.39 -1.16
C ALA A 38 1.61 -10.32 -0.08
N ARG A 39 1.22 -9.14 -0.49
CA ARG A 39 0.98 -8.05 0.46
C ARG A 39 -0.23 -8.34 1.33
N VAL A 40 -1.27 -8.90 0.74
CA VAL A 40 -2.47 -9.26 1.49
C VAL A 40 -2.14 -10.28 2.58
N GLU A 41 -1.37 -11.30 2.22
CA GLU A 41 -1.01 -12.32 3.19
C GLU A 41 -0.17 -11.75 4.32
N TRP A 42 0.81 -10.92 3.97
CA TRP A 42 1.64 -10.31 4.99
C TRP A 42 0.81 -9.43 5.92
N ALA A 43 -0.09 -8.66 5.35
CA ALA A 43 -0.91 -7.74 6.14
C ALA A 43 -1.82 -8.49 7.09
N LYS A 44 -2.34 -9.61 6.66
CA LYS A 44 -3.17 -10.44 7.54
C LYS A 44 -2.35 -10.98 8.70
N THR A 45 -1.18 -11.48 8.41
CA THR A 45 -0.32 -12.07 9.42
C THR A 45 0.10 -11.05 10.47
N CYS A 46 0.44 -9.86 10.01
CA CYS A 46 0.93 -8.81 10.90
C CYS A 46 -0.18 -7.90 11.40
N ASN A 47 -1.40 -8.10 10.91
CA ASN A 47 -2.53 -7.23 11.24
C ASN A 47 -2.17 -5.79 10.96
N CYS A 48 -1.64 -5.54 9.77
CA CYS A 48 -1.07 -4.25 9.42
C CYS A 48 -1.70 -3.73 8.13
N GLY A 49 -2.90 -3.18 8.26
CA GLY A 49 -3.60 -2.62 7.11
C GLY A 49 -4.50 -3.63 6.43
N LYS A 50 -5.30 -3.14 5.51
CA LYS A 50 -6.12 -4.03 4.71
C LYS A 50 -6.40 -3.40 3.36
N PRO A 51 -6.54 -4.24 2.33
CA PRO A 51 -6.85 -3.72 1.00
C PRO A 51 -8.33 -3.38 0.93
N MET A 52 -8.60 -2.20 0.42
CA MET A 52 -9.97 -1.78 0.15
C MET A 52 -10.35 -2.14 -1.28
N THR A 53 -9.39 -2.02 -2.19
CA THR A 53 -9.52 -2.48 -3.56
C THR A 53 -8.17 -3.08 -3.95
N ASP A 54 -8.03 -3.45 -5.23
CA ASP A 54 -6.76 -3.97 -5.70
C ASP A 54 -5.65 -2.93 -5.72
N ARG A 55 -5.98 -1.67 -5.52
CA ARG A 55 -4.99 -0.60 -5.52
C ARG A 55 -4.99 0.24 -4.25
N LEU A 56 -6.07 0.22 -3.49
CA LEU A 56 -6.24 1.12 -2.36
C LEU A 56 -6.13 0.33 -1.06
N TRP A 57 -5.26 0.81 -0.17
CA TRP A 57 -5.07 0.21 1.14
C TRP A 57 -5.38 1.21 2.23
N SER A 58 -5.92 0.72 3.34
CA SER A 58 -6.13 1.56 4.50
C SER A 58 -5.42 0.96 5.70
N PHE A 59 -5.04 1.84 6.64
CA PHE A 59 -4.30 1.44 7.82
C PHE A 59 -4.95 2.09 9.03
N ARG A 60 -4.75 1.48 10.18
CA ARG A 60 -5.36 1.99 11.41
C ARG A 60 -4.69 3.29 11.85
N ASN A 61 -3.39 3.38 11.64
CA ASN A 61 -2.64 4.58 12.01
C ASN A 61 -1.42 4.69 11.10
N GLN A 62 -0.69 5.79 11.29
CA GLN A 62 0.47 6.05 10.45
C GLN A 62 1.58 5.04 10.66
N ASN A 63 1.73 4.54 11.87
CA ASN A 63 2.77 3.56 12.14
C ASN A 63 2.57 2.31 11.31
N GLN A 64 1.34 1.85 11.19
CA GLN A 64 1.05 0.69 10.38
C GLN A 64 1.34 0.97 8.91
N ARG A 65 0.95 2.15 8.44
CA ARG A 65 1.22 2.51 7.06
C ARG A 65 2.72 2.54 6.80
N ASP A 66 3.47 3.12 7.73
CA ASP A 66 4.93 3.19 7.58
C ASP A 66 5.55 1.80 7.55
N MET A 67 5.09 0.90 8.40
CA MET A 67 5.59 -0.46 8.41
C MET A 67 5.33 -1.16 7.08
N PHE A 68 4.15 -0.96 6.53
CA PHE A 68 3.83 -1.54 5.24
C PHE A 68 4.76 -1.00 4.15
N ILE A 69 4.96 0.31 4.16
CA ILE A 69 5.81 0.95 3.16
C ILE A 69 7.24 0.41 3.27
N LEU A 70 7.76 0.32 4.48
CA LEU A 70 9.11 -0.18 4.68
C LEU A 70 9.26 -1.62 4.21
N ARG A 71 8.24 -2.43 4.47
CA ARG A 71 8.31 -3.82 4.08
C ARG A 71 8.30 -4.00 2.57
N TRP A 72 7.56 -3.17 1.88
CA TRP A 72 7.29 -3.37 0.46
C TRP A 72 7.88 -2.31 -0.45
N SER A 73 8.81 -1.52 0.03
CA SER A 73 9.46 -0.51 -0.81
C SER A 73 10.55 -1.07 -1.70
#